data_0db13bf1d61143a0ff7dc1488080104d
#
_entry.id   0db13bf1d61143a0ff7dc1488080104d
#
_cell.length_a   1.000
_cell.length_b   1.000
_cell.length_c   1.000
_cell.angle_alpha   90.00
_cell.angle_beta   90.00
_cell.angle_gamma   90.00
#
_symmetry.space_group_name_H-M   'P 1'
#
loop_
_entity.id
_entity.type
_entity.pdbx_description
1 polymer ?
#
loop_
_entity_poly.entity_id
_entity_poly.type
_entity_poly.pdbx_seq_one_letter_code
_entity_poly.pdbx_strand_id
1 'polypeptide(L)'
;MAEPILAGVAESDLGETPDRNWLDNAAIATVRALEDAGCQLAEVDGVAVAGGDDYMPALVLSEYLDLDEPSFLEGTEIGGSSFEHFCGHVRDAMARDEADVVVVAYGSTSKTGPGRNQSLEETHPIDGFVRPTGLFRPPGAYAMAARRHMHEYGTTEEQLAEIAVATREWAAMNPKAAQREPITVDDVLESREIAAPFNLLDCCLVSDGGGAVVLVSEEKAAELGVPEIAVAGVASTSTHRQDISEMPDMTTTGAAVTGPKAFDQAGITHDDVDVAEIYDSFTYTALVTLEDLGFCEKGEGGEFVSGGTTAPGGELPMNTQGGGLSYCHPGHFGIFVLIEAARQLRGDYEGDRQVDDAEVAVAHGTGGLLSSSSTVVLRRES
;
A
#
# COMPACT_ATOMS: atom_id res chain seq x y z
N MET A 1 -1.04 10.30 -23.21
CA MET A 1 -0.12 9.14 -23.13
C MET A 1 -1.03 7.94 -22.93
N ALA A 2 -0.67 6.76 -23.41
CA ALA A 2 -1.46 5.58 -23.09
C ALA A 2 -1.51 5.41 -21.56
N GLU A 3 -2.69 5.26 -21.03
CA GLU A 3 -2.92 5.02 -19.61
C GLU A 3 -3.13 3.51 -19.42
N PRO A 4 -2.24 2.78 -18.69
CA PRO A 4 -2.48 1.38 -18.43
C PRO A 4 -3.82 1.19 -17.71
N ILE A 5 -4.54 0.13 -18.07
CA ILE A 5 -5.77 -0.26 -17.41
C ILE A 5 -5.48 -1.35 -16.38
N LEU A 6 -5.95 -1.16 -15.16
CA LEU A 6 -5.87 -2.14 -14.10
C LEU A 6 -7.01 -3.16 -14.28
N ALA A 7 -6.71 -4.24 -14.99
CA ALA A 7 -7.70 -5.21 -15.48
C ALA A 7 -8.08 -6.27 -14.45
N GLY A 8 -7.15 -6.68 -13.58
CA GLY A 8 -7.42 -7.73 -12.60
C GLY A 8 -6.65 -7.55 -11.32
N VAL A 9 -7.22 -8.01 -10.21
CA VAL A 9 -6.64 -7.89 -8.87
C VAL A 9 -6.96 -9.11 -8.03
N ALA A 10 -5.99 -9.58 -7.25
CA ALA A 10 -6.25 -10.64 -6.27
C ALA A 10 -5.23 -10.67 -5.15
N GLU A 11 -5.65 -11.26 -4.04
CA GLU A 11 -4.77 -11.70 -2.96
C GLU A 11 -4.58 -13.23 -3.02
N SER A 12 -3.46 -13.70 -2.50
CA SER A 12 -3.31 -15.10 -2.08
C SER A 12 -4.16 -15.35 -0.82
N ASP A 13 -4.00 -16.52 -0.18
CA ASP A 13 -4.53 -16.70 1.16
C ASP A 13 -3.70 -15.84 2.15
N LEU A 14 -4.38 -15.18 3.09
CA LEU A 14 -3.79 -14.23 4.03
C LEU A 14 -3.78 -14.80 5.46
N GLY A 15 -2.84 -14.33 6.27
CA GLY A 15 -2.76 -14.64 7.69
C GLY A 15 -1.59 -15.52 8.07
N GLU A 16 -1.72 -16.83 8.04
CA GLU A 16 -0.66 -17.80 8.28
C GLU A 16 -0.62 -18.83 7.14
N THR A 17 0.51 -18.91 6.44
CA THR A 17 0.74 -19.83 5.34
C THR A 17 2.03 -20.64 5.55
N PRO A 18 2.11 -21.47 6.62
CA PRO A 18 3.34 -22.10 7.07
C PRO A 18 3.94 -23.10 6.07
N ASP A 19 3.14 -23.62 5.15
CA ASP A 19 3.55 -24.60 4.13
C ASP A 19 3.94 -23.93 2.80
N ARG A 20 4.06 -22.59 2.78
CA ARG A 20 4.38 -21.79 1.57
C ARG A 20 5.62 -20.95 1.82
N ASN A 21 6.20 -20.49 0.73
CA ASN A 21 7.21 -19.45 0.71
C ASN A 21 6.64 -18.18 0.03
N TRP A 22 7.46 -17.15 -0.12
CA TRP A 22 7.05 -15.89 -0.76
C TRP A 22 6.60 -16.10 -2.21
N LEU A 23 7.29 -16.97 -2.93
CA LEU A 23 7.06 -17.26 -4.35
C LEU A 23 5.70 -17.95 -4.57
N ASP A 24 5.35 -18.92 -3.69
CA ASP A 24 4.03 -19.56 -3.72
C ASP A 24 2.91 -18.54 -3.53
N ASN A 25 3.06 -17.63 -2.56
CA ASN A 25 2.05 -16.60 -2.30
C ASN A 25 1.94 -15.61 -3.46
N ALA A 26 3.07 -15.18 -4.06
CA ALA A 26 3.07 -14.31 -5.24
C ALA A 26 2.43 -14.99 -6.46
N ALA A 27 2.78 -16.26 -6.73
CA ALA A 27 2.24 -17.01 -7.86
C ALA A 27 0.72 -17.26 -7.72
N ILE A 28 0.25 -17.62 -6.52
CA ILE A 28 -1.19 -17.81 -6.26
C ILE A 28 -1.95 -16.50 -6.49
N ALA A 29 -1.43 -15.37 -5.99
CA ALA A 29 -2.04 -14.07 -6.22
C ALA A 29 -2.06 -13.72 -7.72
N THR A 30 -0.95 -13.98 -8.44
CA THR A 30 -0.84 -13.75 -9.88
C THR A 30 -1.89 -14.54 -10.66
N VAL A 31 -1.99 -15.85 -10.44
CA VAL A 31 -2.97 -16.68 -11.15
C VAL A 31 -4.39 -16.20 -10.89
N ARG A 32 -4.73 -15.88 -9.64
CA ARG A 32 -6.06 -15.35 -9.29
C ARG A 32 -6.33 -13.96 -9.91
N ALA A 33 -5.33 -13.09 -10.00
CA ALA A 33 -5.49 -11.79 -10.63
C ALA A 33 -5.67 -11.89 -12.15
N LEU A 34 -4.99 -12.84 -12.80
CA LEU A 34 -5.21 -13.17 -14.21
C LEU A 34 -6.60 -13.76 -14.45
N GLU A 35 -7.08 -14.63 -13.58
CA GLU A 35 -8.46 -15.16 -13.63
C GLU A 35 -9.49 -14.03 -13.48
N ASP A 36 -9.25 -13.07 -12.59
CA ASP A 36 -10.09 -11.88 -12.37
C ASP A 36 -10.11 -10.98 -13.62
N ALA A 37 -8.97 -10.79 -14.28
CA ALA A 37 -8.86 -10.05 -15.54
C ALA A 37 -9.47 -10.80 -16.77
N GLY A 38 -9.75 -12.09 -16.64
CA GLY A 38 -10.10 -12.94 -17.78
C GLY A 38 -8.94 -13.18 -18.75
N CYS A 39 -7.70 -12.99 -18.28
CA CYS A 39 -6.46 -13.12 -19.06
C CYS A 39 -5.79 -14.45 -18.78
N GLN A 40 -5.15 -15.03 -19.81
CA GLN A 40 -4.42 -16.28 -19.66
C GLN A 40 -2.95 -16.03 -19.32
N LEU A 41 -2.34 -16.96 -18.59
CA LEU A 41 -0.92 -16.86 -18.22
C LEU A 41 0.01 -16.73 -19.44
N ALA A 42 -0.32 -17.39 -20.54
CA ALA A 42 0.45 -17.32 -21.80
C ALA A 42 0.36 -15.95 -22.51
N GLU A 43 -0.48 -15.05 -22.05
CA GLU A 43 -0.61 -13.68 -22.58
C GLU A 43 0.22 -12.68 -21.79
N VAL A 44 0.84 -13.10 -20.67
CA VAL A 44 1.68 -12.25 -19.84
C VAL A 44 3.05 -12.06 -20.50
N ASP A 45 3.38 -10.83 -20.82
CA ASP A 45 4.65 -10.45 -21.41
C ASP A 45 5.54 -9.60 -20.48
N GLY A 46 5.07 -9.34 -19.26
CA GLY A 46 5.85 -8.61 -18.27
C GLY A 46 5.55 -8.96 -16.81
N VAL A 47 6.58 -8.88 -15.98
CA VAL A 47 6.51 -9.12 -14.52
C VAL A 47 7.26 -8.04 -13.77
N ALA A 48 6.61 -7.46 -12.75
CA ALA A 48 7.22 -6.57 -11.76
C ALA A 48 7.01 -7.13 -10.35
N VAL A 49 8.10 -7.28 -9.59
CA VAL A 49 8.07 -7.88 -8.23
C VAL A 49 8.93 -7.08 -7.28
N ALA A 50 8.41 -6.77 -6.11
CA ALA A 50 9.19 -6.27 -5.00
C ALA A 50 9.13 -7.23 -3.81
N GLY A 51 10.15 -7.20 -2.97
CA GLY A 51 10.30 -8.16 -1.88
C GLY A 51 10.78 -9.53 -2.38
N GLY A 52 10.76 -10.50 -1.48
CA GLY A 52 11.33 -11.82 -1.72
C GLY A 52 12.80 -11.88 -1.28
N ASP A 53 13.20 -13.06 -0.82
CA ASP A 53 14.57 -13.30 -0.32
C ASP A 53 15.52 -13.75 -1.45
N ASP A 54 15.03 -13.85 -2.68
CA ASP A 54 15.78 -14.39 -3.81
C ASP A 54 16.52 -13.31 -4.60
N TYR A 55 17.64 -13.69 -5.18
CA TYR A 55 18.34 -12.88 -6.15
C TYR A 55 17.53 -12.82 -7.46
N MET A 56 17.24 -11.62 -7.97
CA MET A 56 16.46 -11.40 -9.20
C MET A 56 14.99 -11.89 -9.09
N PRO A 57 14.19 -11.38 -8.13
CA PRO A 57 12.86 -11.93 -7.81
C PRO A 57 11.89 -11.93 -9.01
N ALA A 58 11.94 -10.93 -9.89
CA ALA A 58 11.09 -10.90 -11.09
C ALA A 58 11.40 -12.04 -12.07
N LEU A 59 12.69 -12.36 -12.26
CA LEU A 59 13.09 -13.49 -13.09
C LEU A 59 12.69 -14.83 -12.45
N VAL A 60 12.86 -14.95 -11.12
CA VAL A 60 12.48 -16.16 -10.38
C VAL A 60 10.98 -16.41 -10.47
N LEU A 61 10.14 -15.37 -10.29
CA LEU A 61 8.69 -15.53 -10.46
C LEU A 61 8.31 -15.87 -11.90
N SER A 62 8.95 -15.22 -12.89
CA SER A 62 8.74 -15.52 -14.31
C SER A 62 9.05 -16.99 -14.65
N GLU A 63 10.19 -17.52 -14.17
CA GLU A 63 10.55 -18.94 -14.33
C GLU A 63 9.56 -19.87 -13.61
N TYR A 64 9.13 -19.50 -12.41
CA TYR A 64 8.18 -20.31 -11.62
C TYR A 64 6.80 -20.39 -12.28
N LEU A 65 6.38 -19.33 -12.95
CA LEU A 65 5.13 -19.27 -13.71
C LEU A 65 5.25 -19.86 -15.13
N ASP A 66 6.45 -20.28 -15.56
CA ASP A 66 6.74 -20.82 -16.90
C ASP A 66 6.35 -19.82 -18.01
N LEU A 67 6.73 -18.55 -17.83
CA LEU A 67 6.48 -17.51 -18.81
C LEU A 67 7.48 -17.58 -19.96
N ASP A 68 6.98 -17.56 -21.19
CA ASP A 68 7.80 -17.58 -22.40
C ASP A 68 8.36 -16.18 -22.71
N GLU A 69 9.67 -16.00 -22.57
CA GLU A 69 10.45 -14.83 -23.01
C GLU A 69 9.80 -13.46 -22.64
N PRO A 70 9.53 -13.17 -21.34
CA PRO A 70 8.92 -11.90 -20.97
C PRO A 70 9.79 -10.71 -21.42
N SER A 71 9.15 -9.74 -22.08
CA SER A 71 9.80 -8.54 -22.61
C SER A 71 10.07 -7.48 -21.55
N PHE A 72 9.32 -7.50 -20.44
CA PHE A 72 9.43 -6.57 -19.33
C PHE A 72 9.65 -7.30 -18.00
N LEU A 73 10.78 -7.04 -17.35
CA LEU A 73 11.11 -7.55 -16.02
C LEU A 73 11.59 -6.40 -15.14
N GLU A 74 10.88 -6.15 -14.03
CA GLU A 74 11.19 -5.07 -13.09
C GLU A 74 11.27 -5.62 -11.66
N GLY A 75 12.30 -5.20 -10.92
CA GLY A 75 12.58 -5.68 -9.56
C GLY A 75 13.08 -4.58 -8.62
N THR A 76 12.70 -3.33 -8.83
CA THR A 76 13.09 -2.23 -7.96
C THR A 76 12.49 -2.38 -6.58
N GLU A 77 13.36 -2.40 -5.55
CA GLU A 77 12.98 -2.56 -4.15
C GLU A 77 13.10 -1.22 -3.42
N ILE A 78 11.96 -0.60 -3.15
CA ILE A 78 11.83 0.64 -2.36
C ILE A 78 10.80 0.48 -1.23
N GLY A 79 10.63 -0.73 -0.74
CA GLY A 79 9.67 -1.09 0.30
C GLY A 79 8.23 -1.10 -0.20
N GLY A 80 7.29 -0.80 0.68
CA GLY A 80 5.87 -0.88 0.36
C GLY A 80 5.37 0.07 -0.71
N SER A 81 6.16 1.04 -1.15
CA SER A 81 5.83 1.95 -2.27
C SER A 81 6.26 1.42 -3.66
N SER A 82 6.85 0.22 -3.72
CA SER A 82 7.35 -0.36 -4.97
C SER A 82 6.24 -0.62 -5.99
N PHE A 83 5.05 -0.98 -5.55
CA PHE A 83 3.96 -1.40 -6.44
C PHE A 83 3.34 -0.22 -7.19
N GLU A 84 3.12 0.88 -6.50
CA GLU A 84 2.71 2.15 -7.10
C GLU A 84 3.80 2.68 -8.04
N HIS A 85 5.08 2.52 -7.67
CA HIS A 85 6.21 2.86 -8.51
C HIS A 85 6.22 2.04 -9.81
N PHE A 86 5.94 0.74 -9.75
CA PHE A 86 5.84 -0.12 -10.93
C PHE A 86 4.74 0.32 -11.89
N CYS A 87 3.62 0.85 -11.41
CA CYS A 87 2.57 1.39 -12.28
C CYS A 87 3.13 2.44 -13.25
N GLY A 88 4.07 3.29 -12.79
CA GLY A 88 4.76 4.26 -13.64
C GLY A 88 5.68 3.62 -14.68
N HIS A 89 6.45 2.61 -14.27
CA HIS A 89 7.36 1.88 -15.19
C HIS A 89 6.58 1.09 -16.23
N VAL A 90 5.47 0.45 -15.84
CA VAL A 90 4.58 -0.26 -16.76
C VAL A 90 3.96 0.71 -17.77
N ARG A 91 3.47 1.88 -17.31
CA ARG A 91 2.98 2.92 -18.21
C ARG A 91 4.03 3.34 -19.26
N ASP A 92 5.26 3.53 -18.81
CA ASP A 92 6.35 3.90 -19.71
C ASP A 92 6.72 2.78 -20.68
N ALA A 93 6.65 1.51 -20.27
CA ALA A 93 6.89 0.35 -21.14
C ALA A 93 5.78 0.21 -22.20
N MET A 94 4.51 0.30 -21.79
CA MET A 94 3.36 0.25 -22.71
C MET A 94 3.36 1.42 -23.71
N ALA A 95 3.76 2.61 -23.27
CA ALA A 95 3.91 3.76 -24.18
C ALA A 95 5.01 3.59 -25.26
N ARG A 96 5.89 2.60 -25.08
CA ARG A 96 6.93 2.22 -26.06
C ARG A 96 6.62 0.93 -26.82
N ASP A 97 5.41 0.41 -26.67
CA ASP A 97 4.99 -0.90 -27.23
C ASP A 97 5.93 -2.06 -26.79
N GLU A 98 6.44 -2.01 -25.56
CA GLU A 98 7.34 -3.04 -25.00
C GLU A 98 6.58 -4.16 -24.27
N ALA A 99 5.35 -3.89 -23.81
CA ALA A 99 4.51 -4.85 -23.12
C ALA A 99 3.02 -4.47 -23.26
N ASP A 100 2.13 -5.46 -23.29
CA ASP A 100 0.67 -5.32 -23.31
C ASP A 100 -0.01 -5.86 -22.07
N VAL A 101 0.56 -6.88 -21.42
CA VAL A 101 0.04 -7.53 -20.21
C VAL A 101 1.15 -7.68 -19.18
N VAL A 102 1.11 -6.88 -18.13
CA VAL A 102 2.12 -6.90 -17.06
C VAL A 102 1.48 -7.27 -15.73
N VAL A 103 2.07 -8.24 -15.05
CA VAL A 103 1.71 -8.61 -13.67
C VAL A 103 2.64 -7.88 -12.71
N VAL A 104 2.05 -7.14 -11.78
CA VAL A 104 2.75 -6.60 -10.60
C VAL A 104 2.39 -7.50 -9.42
N ALA A 105 3.38 -8.13 -8.79
CA ALA A 105 3.14 -9.16 -7.78
C ALA A 105 3.96 -8.95 -6.51
N TYR A 106 3.46 -9.50 -5.42
CA TYR A 106 4.10 -9.57 -4.11
C TYR A 106 3.76 -10.87 -3.40
N GLY A 107 4.72 -11.39 -2.65
CA GLY A 107 4.50 -12.52 -1.74
C GLY A 107 5.42 -12.46 -0.54
N SER A 108 4.96 -12.92 0.60
CA SER A 108 5.73 -12.93 1.84
C SER A 108 5.23 -13.99 2.82
N THR A 109 6.14 -14.43 3.67
CA THR A 109 5.87 -15.26 4.85
C THR A 109 6.43 -14.58 6.11
N SER A 110 6.15 -13.29 6.27
CA SER A 110 6.65 -12.46 7.37
C SER A 110 6.24 -12.98 8.75
N LYS A 111 5.12 -13.69 8.86
CA LYS A 111 4.62 -14.24 10.12
C LYS A 111 5.17 -15.63 10.43
N THR A 112 5.16 -16.54 9.47
CA THR A 112 5.50 -17.94 9.69
C THR A 112 6.88 -18.35 9.16
N GLY A 113 7.42 -17.58 8.22
CA GLY A 113 8.71 -17.87 7.58
C GLY A 113 9.92 -17.52 8.46
N PRO A 114 11.11 -17.99 8.05
CA PRO A 114 12.35 -17.76 8.78
C PRO A 114 12.83 -16.30 8.77
N GLY A 115 12.35 -15.47 7.85
CA GLY A 115 12.83 -14.11 7.64
C GLY A 115 12.67 -13.16 8.83
N ARG A 116 11.68 -13.39 9.70
CA ARG A 116 11.46 -12.56 10.89
C ARG A 116 12.63 -12.62 11.90
N ASN A 117 13.40 -13.71 11.90
CA ASN A 117 14.57 -13.86 12.78
C ASN A 117 15.89 -13.44 12.10
N GLN A 118 15.94 -13.39 10.77
CA GLN A 118 17.15 -13.04 10.03
C GLN A 118 17.43 -11.53 10.04
N SER A 119 16.39 -10.67 10.14
CA SER A 119 16.56 -9.22 10.21
C SER A 119 17.38 -8.73 11.41
N LEU A 120 17.65 -9.59 12.39
CA LEU A 120 18.51 -9.30 13.54
C LEU A 120 20.00 -9.61 13.29
N GLU A 121 20.33 -10.37 12.26
CA GLU A 121 21.71 -10.81 11.95
C GLU A 121 22.36 -10.04 10.79
N GLU A 122 21.58 -9.51 9.84
CA GLU A 122 22.13 -8.66 8.79
C GLU A 122 22.40 -7.24 9.33
N THR A 123 23.67 -6.96 9.58
CA THR A 123 24.13 -5.63 9.98
C THR A 123 24.28 -4.75 8.75
N HIS A 124 23.23 -4.00 8.43
CA HIS A 124 23.41 -2.84 7.55
C HIS A 124 24.45 -1.92 8.18
N PRO A 125 25.39 -1.32 7.43
CA PRO A 125 26.46 -0.47 8.00
C PRO A 125 25.94 0.60 8.98
N ILE A 126 24.76 1.15 8.76
CA ILE A 126 24.12 2.13 9.62
C ILE A 126 23.67 1.56 10.97
N ASP A 127 23.35 0.26 11.04
CA ASP A 127 22.91 -0.38 12.29
C ASP A 127 23.99 -0.32 13.36
N GLY A 128 25.25 -0.30 12.97
CA GLY A 128 26.38 -0.11 13.88
C GLY A 128 26.33 1.22 14.65
N PHE A 129 25.64 2.22 14.12
CA PHE A 129 25.47 3.53 14.75
C PHE A 129 24.11 3.67 15.44
N VAL A 130 23.06 3.06 14.90
CA VAL A 130 21.68 3.18 15.40
C VAL A 130 21.41 2.21 16.55
N ARG A 131 21.77 0.94 16.43
CA ARG A 131 21.53 -0.08 17.48
C ARG A 131 22.08 0.29 18.87
N PRO A 132 23.31 0.86 19.01
CA PRO A 132 23.82 1.27 20.31
C PRO A 132 22.99 2.36 21.00
N THR A 133 22.17 3.12 20.26
CA THR A 133 21.26 4.13 20.85
C THR A 133 20.04 3.50 21.54
N GLY A 134 19.78 2.21 21.31
CA GLY A 134 18.59 1.52 21.80
C GLY A 134 17.34 1.75 20.95
N LEU A 135 17.45 2.40 19.79
CA LEU A 135 16.31 2.63 18.90
C LEU A 135 15.81 1.30 18.32
N PHE A 136 14.61 0.92 18.72
CA PHE A 136 13.91 -0.24 18.20
C PHE A 136 13.23 0.10 16.87
N ARG A 137 13.60 -0.57 15.79
CA ARG A 137 13.11 -0.33 14.44
C ARG A 137 12.15 -1.44 14.00
N PRO A 138 11.11 -1.13 13.18
CA PRO A 138 10.68 0.19 12.74
C PRO A 138 9.91 1.02 13.77
N PRO A 139 9.21 0.46 14.81
CA PRO A 139 8.27 1.24 15.64
C PRO A 139 8.89 2.47 16.32
N GLY A 140 10.09 2.34 16.88
CA GLY A 140 10.76 3.46 17.55
C GLY A 140 11.14 4.60 16.61
N ALA A 141 11.47 4.30 15.35
CA ALA A 141 11.77 5.31 14.35
C ALA A 141 10.53 6.12 13.98
N TYR A 142 9.42 5.44 13.71
CA TYR A 142 8.13 6.10 13.44
C TYR A 142 7.62 6.87 14.65
N ALA A 143 7.84 6.35 15.88
CA ALA A 143 7.50 7.02 17.11
C ALA A 143 8.26 8.36 17.28
N MET A 144 9.52 8.45 16.84
CA MET A 144 10.26 9.71 16.85
C MET A 144 9.61 10.76 15.94
N ALA A 145 9.20 10.37 14.74
CA ALA A 145 8.50 11.26 13.81
C ALA A 145 7.13 11.69 14.38
N ALA A 146 6.34 10.74 14.89
CA ALA A 146 5.07 11.04 15.53
C ALA A 146 5.21 11.99 16.72
N ARG A 147 6.18 11.77 17.60
CA ARG A 147 6.47 12.67 18.74
C ARG A 147 6.91 14.06 18.29
N ARG A 148 7.63 14.15 17.18
CA ARG A 148 8.00 15.45 16.61
C ARG A 148 6.76 16.18 16.12
N HIS A 149 5.88 15.53 15.41
CA HIS A 149 4.61 16.07 14.94
C HIS A 149 3.70 16.51 16.09
N MET A 150 3.53 15.67 17.11
CA MET A 150 2.80 16.00 18.33
C MET A 150 3.36 17.25 19.04
N HIS A 151 4.70 17.39 19.06
CA HIS A 151 5.36 18.54 19.67
C HIS A 151 5.12 19.85 18.87
N GLU A 152 5.15 19.78 17.56
CA GLU A 152 5.04 20.96 16.70
C GLU A 152 3.61 21.44 16.50
N TYR A 153 2.69 20.47 16.35
CA TYR A 153 1.32 20.75 15.94
C TYR A 153 0.28 20.44 17.02
N GLY A 154 0.65 19.73 18.07
CA GLY A 154 -0.26 19.44 19.18
C GLY A 154 -1.16 18.22 18.94
N THR A 155 -0.90 17.42 17.92
CA THR A 155 -1.59 16.14 17.67
C THR A 155 -1.57 15.27 18.92
N THR A 156 -2.68 14.61 19.23
CA THR A 156 -2.84 13.80 20.45
C THR A 156 -2.88 12.30 20.15
N GLU A 157 -2.70 11.47 21.18
CA GLU A 157 -2.81 10.02 21.06
C GLU A 157 -4.25 9.60 20.73
N GLU A 158 -5.25 10.33 21.23
CA GLU A 158 -6.66 10.11 20.91
C GLU A 158 -6.93 10.32 19.41
N GLN A 159 -6.34 11.35 18.80
CA GLN A 159 -6.50 11.62 17.38
C GLN A 159 -5.82 10.53 16.52
N LEU A 160 -4.69 9.97 16.95
CA LEU A 160 -4.09 8.80 16.30
C LEU A 160 -5.00 7.57 16.43
N ALA A 161 -5.60 7.38 17.61
CA ALA A 161 -6.50 6.26 17.88
C ALA A 161 -7.78 6.29 17.02
N GLU A 162 -8.30 7.47 16.66
CA GLU A 162 -9.46 7.62 15.75
C GLU A 162 -9.20 6.93 14.38
N ILE A 163 -7.96 6.96 13.87
CA ILE A 163 -7.59 6.28 12.64
C ILE A 163 -7.73 4.75 12.80
N ALA A 164 -7.25 4.21 13.92
CA ALA A 164 -7.37 2.77 14.20
C ALA A 164 -8.83 2.34 14.33
N VAL A 165 -9.66 3.18 14.95
CA VAL A 165 -11.11 2.92 15.11
C VAL A 165 -11.80 2.92 13.74
N ALA A 166 -11.62 3.97 12.93
CA ALA A 166 -12.21 4.08 11.59
C ALA A 166 -11.78 2.90 10.69
N THR A 167 -10.49 2.57 10.69
CA THR A 167 -9.95 1.42 9.93
C THR A 167 -10.57 0.09 10.41
N ARG A 168 -10.82 -0.07 11.72
CA ARG A 168 -11.46 -1.26 12.28
C ARG A 168 -12.96 -1.34 11.93
N GLU A 169 -13.65 -0.23 11.80
CA GLU A 169 -15.04 -0.20 11.33
C GLU A 169 -15.15 -0.75 9.90
N TRP A 170 -14.24 -0.34 9.00
CA TRP A 170 -14.13 -0.92 7.65
C TRP A 170 -13.80 -2.41 7.69
N ALA A 171 -12.83 -2.81 8.51
CA ALA A 171 -12.44 -4.22 8.67
C ALA A 171 -13.58 -5.10 9.18
N ALA A 172 -14.48 -4.58 10.03
CA ALA A 172 -15.62 -5.32 10.53
C ALA A 172 -16.55 -5.81 9.41
N MET A 173 -16.63 -5.07 8.31
CA MET A 173 -17.41 -5.42 7.12
C MET A 173 -16.66 -6.33 6.15
N ASN A 174 -15.34 -6.50 6.29
CA ASN A 174 -14.53 -7.31 5.41
C ASN A 174 -14.35 -8.74 5.96
N PRO A 175 -14.97 -9.78 5.35
CA PRO A 175 -14.82 -11.16 5.83
C PRO A 175 -13.39 -11.69 5.78
N LYS A 176 -12.50 -11.09 4.99
CA LYS A 176 -11.09 -11.47 4.87
C LYS A 176 -10.19 -10.77 5.90
N ALA A 177 -10.70 -9.74 6.61
CA ALA A 177 -9.89 -9.01 7.58
C ALA A 177 -9.54 -9.87 8.80
N ALA A 178 -8.28 -9.77 9.24
CA ALA A 178 -7.76 -10.55 10.36
C ALA A 178 -8.34 -10.08 11.72
N GLN A 179 -8.64 -8.78 11.85
CA GLN A 179 -9.19 -8.16 13.05
C GLN A 179 -10.51 -7.48 12.70
N ARG A 180 -11.62 -7.99 13.22
CA ARG A 180 -12.97 -7.56 12.83
C ARG A 180 -13.84 -7.08 14.00
N GLU A 181 -13.41 -7.36 15.23
CA GLU A 181 -14.14 -6.91 16.42
C GLU A 181 -14.00 -5.39 16.57
N PRO A 182 -15.08 -4.64 16.66
CA PRO A 182 -15.04 -3.19 16.86
C PRO A 182 -14.19 -2.80 18.06
N ILE A 183 -13.53 -1.66 17.98
CA ILE A 183 -12.74 -1.08 19.07
C ILE A 183 -13.13 0.37 19.29
N THR A 184 -12.78 0.89 20.45
CA THR A 184 -12.95 2.29 20.84
C THR A 184 -11.58 2.98 20.96
N VAL A 185 -11.57 4.31 21.02
CA VAL A 185 -10.36 5.08 21.32
C VAL A 185 -9.72 4.61 22.62
N ASP A 186 -10.54 4.38 23.68
CA ASP A 186 -10.02 3.89 24.96
C ASP A 186 -9.35 2.51 24.82
N ASP A 187 -9.90 1.59 24.00
CA ASP A 187 -9.27 0.30 23.72
C ASP A 187 -7.88 0.45 23.09
N VAL A 188 -7.70 1.43 22.19
CA VAL A 188 -6.40 1.73 21.58
C VAL A 188 -5.42 2.25 22.63
N LEU A 189 -5.83 3.25 23.41
CA LEU A 189 -4.99 3.89 24.42
C LEU A 189 -4.62 2.95 25.57
N GLU A 190 -5.49 2.02 25.96
CA GLU A 190 -5.25 1.02 27.00
C GLU A 190 -4.51 -0.22 26.49
N SER A 191 -4.34 -0.37 25.16
CA SER A 191 -3.60 -1.49 24.60
C SER A 191 -2.10 -1.40 24.98
N ARG A 192 -1.39 -2.53 24.85
CA ARG A 192 0.01 -2.60 25.28
C ARG A 192 0.89 -1.58 24.54
N GLU A 193 1.63 -0.74 25.27
CA GLU A 193 2.62 0.16 24.70
C GLU A 193 3.72 -0.61 23.93
N ILE A 194 4.02 -0.17 22.70
CA ILE A 194 5.07 -0.72 21.84
C ILE A 194 6.27 0.22 21.78
N ALA A 195 6.04 1.50 21.46
CA ALA A 195 7.04 2.56 21.43
C ALA A 195 6.28 3.90 21.49
N ALA A 196 6.25 4.55 22.65
CA ALA A 196 5.43 5.77 22.87
C ALA A 196 5.66 6.82 21.76
N PRO A 197 4.59 7.33 21.08
CA PRO A 197 3.20 7.31 21.51
C PRO A 197 2.40 6.07 21.08
N PHE A 198 3.00 5.09 20.42
CA PHE A 198 2.27 3.96 19.85
C PHE A 198 2.00 2.85 20.84
N ASN A 199 0.75 2.47 20.94
CA ASN A 199 0.28 1.24 21.53
C ASN A 199 0.11 0.14 20.47
N LEU A 200 -0.25 -1.06 20.88
CA LEU A 200 -0.36 -2.23 19.98
C LEU A 200 -1.34 -1.99 18.82
N LEU A 201 -2.46 -1.32 19.09
CA LEU A 201 -3.50 -1.08 18.09
C LEU A 201 -3.20 0.11 17.16
N ASP A 202 -2.14 0.89 17.45
CA ASP A 202 -1.57 1.88 16.52
C ASP A 202 -0.64 1.27 15.48
N CYS A 203 -0.29 -0.01 15.63
CA CYS A 203 0.70 -0.69 14.80
C CYS A 203 0.03 -1.66 13.84
N CYS A 204 0.55 -1.74 12.62
CA CYS A 204 0.10 -2.72 11.64
C CYS A 204 0.27 -4.16 12.12
N LEU A 205 -0.50 -5.04 11.54
CA LEU A 205 -0.45 -6.48 11.76
C LEU A 205 0.87 -7.08 11.25
N VAL A 206 1.09 -8.34 11.58
CA VAL A 206 2.09 -9.19 10.92
C VAL A 206 1.37 -10.43 10.43
N SER A 207 1.37 -10.63 9.11
CA SER A 207 0.74 -11.77 8.45
C SER A 207 1.63 -12.35 7.37
N ASP A 208 1.26 -13.49 6.83
CA ASP A 208 1.74 -14.00 5.56
C ASP A 208 0.73 -13.63 4.48
N GLY A 209 1.14 -13.76 3.23
CA GLY A 209 0.29 -13.61 2.07
C GLY A 209 0.97 -12.88 0.92
N GLY A 210 0.20 -12.63 -0.11
CA GLY A 210 0.63 -11.91 -1.30
C GLY A 210 -0.53 -11.23 -1.99
N GLY A 211 -0.21 -10.35 -2.93
CA GLY A 211 -1.15 -9.66 -3.79
C GLY A 211 -0.61 -9.57 -5.20
N ALA A 212 -1.49 -9.43 -6.17
CA ALA A 212 -1.12 -9.14 -7.54
C ALA A 212 -2.16 -8.24 -8.21
N VAL A 213 -1.67 -7.38 -9.11
CA VAL A 213 -2.50 -6.61 -10.03
C VAL A 213 -2.03 -6.88 -11.46
N VAL A 214 -2.97 -6.92 -12.40
CA VAL A 214 -2.73 -7.08 -13.83
C VAL A 214 -2.98 -5.75 -14.50
N LEU A 215 -1.94 -5.17 -15.08
CA LEU A 215 -2.00 -3.96 -15.88
C LEU A 215 -1.96 -4.35 -17.35
N VAL A 216 -2.86 -3.78 -18.14
CA VAL A 216 -2.94 -4.07 -19.58
C VAL A 216 -2.98 -2.78 -20.40
N SER A 217 -2.61 -2.88 -21.69
CA SER A 217 -2.83 -1.78 -22.62
C SER A 217 -4.32 -1.52 -22.86
N GLU A 218 -4.68 -0.30 -23.28
CA GLU A 218 -6.08 0.04 -23.63
C GLU A 218 -6.67 -0.92 -24.68
N GLU A 219 -5.87 -1.31 -25.69
CA GLU A 219 -6.27 -2.27 -26.73
C GLU A 219 -6.61 -3.63 -26.11
N LYS A 220 -5.74 -4.09 -25.18
CA LYS A 220 -5.96 -5.37 -24.50
C LYS A 220 -7.15 -5.33 -23.54
N ALA A 221 -7.37 -4.22 -22.84
CA ALA A 221 -8.55 -4.05 -21.99
C ALA A 221 -9.85 -4.14 -22.79
N ALA A 222 -9.89 -3.51 -23.97
CA ALA A 222 -11.02 -3.59 -24.87
C ALA A 222 -11.26 -5.02 -25.40
N GLU A 223 -10.22 -5.80 -25.70
CA GLU A 223 -10.33 -7.21 -26.05
C GLU A 223 -10.91 -8.07 -24.93
N LEU A 224 -10.45 -7.84 -23.70
CA LEU A 224 -10.92 -8.57 -22.52
C LEU A 224 -12.32 -8.15 -22.08
N GLY A 225 -12.75 -6.93 -22.43
CA GLY A 225 -14.06 -6.38 -22.04
C GLY A 225 -14.15 -6.12 -20.52
N VAL A 226 -13.05 -5.77 -19.89
CA VAL A 226 -12.97 -5.44 -18.45
C VAL A 226 -13.37 -3.98 -18.21
N PRO A 227 -13.81 -3.63 -16.99
CA PRO A 227 -13.99 -2.22 -16.61
C PRO A 227 -12.69 -1.43 -16.78
N GLU A 228 -12.78 -0.26 -17.39
CA GLU A 228 -11.62 0.59 -17.65
C GLU A 228 -11.25 1.40 -16.38
N ILE A 229 -10.40 0.80 -15.53
CA ILE A 229 -9.78 1.48 -14.39
C ILE A 229 -8.40 1.95 -14.81
N ALA A 230 -8.31 3.20 -15.23
CA ALA A 230 -7.09 3.80 -15.75
C ALA A 230 -6.10 4.21 -14.64
N VAL A 231 -4.81 4.01 -14.88
CA VAL A 231 -3.73 4.62 -14.10
C VAL A 231 -3.52 6.05 -14.61
N ALA A 232 -4.39 6.96 -14.15
CA ALA A 232 -4.49 8.33 -14.65
C ALA A 232 -3.31 9.21 -14.22
N GLY A 233 -2.72 8.94 -13.06
CA GLY A 233 -1.54 9.67 -12.57
C GLY A 233 -0.66 8.80 -11.70
N VAL A 234 0.66 8.96 -11.80
CA VAL A 234 1.61 8.25 -10.94
C VAL A 234 2.86 9.09 -10.71
N ALA A 235 3.30 9.15 -9.46
CA ALA A 235 4.56 9.79 -9.11
C ALA A 235 5.24 9.06 -7.95
N SER A 236 6.56 9.03 -7.98
CA SER A 236 7.39 8.40 -6.96
C SER A 236 8.55 9.29 -6.56
N THR A 237 9.01 9.18 -5.33
CA THR A 237 10.19 9.86 -4.81
C THR A 237 10.84 9.11 -3.66
N SER A 238 12.12 9.35 -3.44
CA SER A 238 12.83 8.99 -2.22
C SER A 238 13.44 10.26 -1.62
N THR A 239 13.13 10.56 -0.37
CA THR A 239 13.52 11.81 0.31
C THR A 239 14.82 11.66 1.09
N HIS A 240 15.10 10.48 1.62
CA HIS A 240 16.29 10.20 2.42
C HIS A 240 16.62 8.70 2.37
N ARG A 241 17.75 8.30 2.93
CA ARG A 241 18.12 6.91 3.13
C ARG A 241 17.25 6.27 4.22
N GLN A 242 17.31 4.95 4.33
CA GLN A 242 16.50 4.16 5.27
C GLN A 242 16.87 4.39 6.76
N ASP A 243 17.07 5.65 7.15
CA ASP A 243 17.32 6.03 8.54
C ASP A 243 16.57 7.32 8.88
N ILE A 244 15.80 7.27 9.95
CA ILE A 244 14.97 8.38 10.41
C ILE A 244 15.81 9.63 10.75
N SER A 245 17.07 9.47 11.15
CA SER A 245 17.98 10.59 11.45
C SER A 245 18.41 11.38 10.22
N GLU A 246 18.20 10.82 9.02
CA GLU A 246 18.49 11.47 7.74
C GLU A 246 17.26 12.10 7.11
N MET A 247 16.08 11.93 7.71
CA MET A 247 14.85 12.57 7.28
C MET A 247 14.98 14.08 7.40
N PRO A 248 14.86 14.85 6.31
CA PRO A 248 15.10 16.30 6.34
C PRO A 248 14.15 17.04 7.27
N ASP A 249 12.90 16.59 7.30
CA ASP A 249 11.86 17.05 8.20
C ASP A 249 11.04 15.83 8.65
N MET A 250 11.04 15.54 9.95
CA MET A 250 10.36 14.36 10.51
C MET A 250 8.83 14.44 10.43
N THR A 251 8.29 15.59 10.07
CA THR A 251 6.84 15.80 9.93
C THR A 251 6.37 15.83 8.48
N THR A 252 7.28 15.65 7.51
CA THR A 252 6.97 15.72 6.07
C THR A 252 7.54 14.52 5.34
N THR A 253 6.69 13.77 4.65
CA THR A 253 7.04 12.59 3.85
C THR A 253 7.21 12.93 2.37
N GLY A 254 7.56 11.91 1.56
CA GLY A 254 7.58 12.07 0.11
C GLY A 254 6.21 12.28 -0.53
N ALA A 255 5.11 12.04 0.21
CA ALA A 255 3.74 12.28 -0.26
C ALA A 255 3.51 13.75 -0.66
N ALA A 256 4.15 14.70 0.05
CA ALA A 256 4.13 16.13 -0.29
C ALA A 256 4.69 16.45 -1.70
N VAL A 257 5.44 15.52 -2.29
CA VAL A 257 6.00 15.63 -3.65
C VAL A 257 5.20 14.80 -4.64
N THR A 258 4.80 13.59 -4.23
CA THR A 258 4.15 12.64 -5.14
C THR A 258 2.67 12.93 -5.33
N GLY A 259 1.95 13.36 -4.31
CA GLY A 259 0.53 13.72 -4.38
C GLY A 259 0.26 14.77 -5.45
N PRO A 260 0.80 16.00 -5.32
CA PRO A 260 0.56 17.05 -6.30
C PRO A 260 0.92 16.65 -7.73
N LYS A 261 2.01 15.89 -7.93
CA LYS A 261 2.42 15.43 -9.26
C LYS A 261 1.45 14.39 -9.85
N ALA A 262 0.98 13.45 -9.05
CA ALA A 262 0.03 12.44 -9.51
C ALA A 262 -1.33 13.08 -9.83
N PHE A 263 -1.79 14.03 -9.00
CA PHE A 263 -3.03 14.78 -9.21
C PHE A 263 -2.97 15.65 -10.46
N ASP A 264 -1.85 16.38 -10.67
CA ASP A 264 -1.64 17.17 -11.89
C ASP A 264 -1.67 16.30 -13.15
N GLN A 265 -1.06 15.10 -13.12
CA GLN A 265 -1.08 14.17 -14.26
C GLN A 265 -2.49 13.66 -14.55
N ALA A 266 -3.26 13.33 -13.52
CA ALA A 266 -4.63 12.87 -13.65
C ALA A 266 -5.63 13.99 -13.97
N GLY A 267 -5.22 15.26 -13.80
CA GLY A 267 -6.07 16.43 -14.01
C GLY A 267 -7.17 16.56 -12.96
N ILE A 268 -6.93 16.12 -11.73
CA ILE A 268 -7.87 16.13 -10.61
C ILE A 268 -7.45 17.07 -9.48
N THR A 269 -8.38 17.35 -8.61
CA THR A 269 -8.20 18.01 -7.31
C THR A 269 -8.57 17.06 -6.16
N HIS A 270 -8.37 17.48 -4.91
CA HIS A 270 -8.74 16.68 -3.73
C HIS A 270 -10.25 16.43 -3.66
N ASP A 271 -11.07 17.40 -4.13
CA ASP A 271 -12.54 17.31 -4.12
C ASP A 271 -13.08 16.25 -5.10
N ASP A 272 -12.24 15.76 -6.01
CA ASP A 272 -12.60 14.74 -6.99
C ASP A 272 -12.30 13.32 -6.47
N VAL A 273 -11.67 13.18 -5.30
CA VAL A 273 -11.26 11.87 -4.74
C VAL A 273 -12.36 11.29 -3.89
N ASP A 274 -12.89 10.13 -4.30
CA ASP A 274 -13.96 9.42 -3.62
C ASP A 274 -13.44 8.44 -2.55
N VAL A 275 -12.23 7.87 -2.77
CA VAL A 275 -11.62 6.87 -1.90
C VAL A 275 -10.11 7.10 -1.78
N ALA A 276 -9.59 7.06 -0.56
CA ALA A 276 -8.16 7.14 -0.26
C ALA A 276 -7.65 5.81 0.33
N GLU A 277 -6.85 5.08 -0.42
CA GLU A 277 -6.20 3.86 0.05
C GLU A 277 -4.74 4.18 0.39
N ILE A 278 -4.43 4.26 1.67
CA ILE A 278 -3.14 4.76 2.18
C ILE A 278 -2.44 3.68 3.01
N TYR A 279 -1.18 3.43 2.73
CA TYR A 279 -0.37 2.51 3.53
C TYR A 279 -0.24 3.00 4.97
N ASP A 280 -0.86 2.28 5.89
CA ASP A 280 -0.97 2.57 7.32
C ASP A 280 -0.11 1.61 8.17
N SER A 281 1.21 1.65 8.02
CA SER A 281 2.13 0.89 8.89
C SER A 281 1.96 1.23 10.38
N PHE A 282 1.56 2.45 10.66
CA PHE A 282 1.16 2.98 11.96
C PHE A 282 0.04 4.01 11.74
N THR A 283 -0.75 4.30 12.76
CA THR A 283 -1.77 5.36 12.72
C THR A 283 -1.17 6.70 12.29
N TYR A 284 0.02 7.03 12.77
CA TYR A 284 0.75 8.23 12.35
C TYR A 284 1.11 8.25 10.86
N THR A 285 1.43 7.10 10.27
CA THR A 285 1.75 7.03 8.83
C THR A 285 0.57 7.51 7.99
N ALA A 286 -0.64 7.06 8.32
CA ALA A 286 -1.86 7.50 7.65
C ALA A 286 -2.10 9.00 7.86
N LEU A 287 -1.97 9.49 9.10
CA LEU A 287 -2.18 10.90 9.43
C LEU A 287 -1.24 11.82 8.64
N VAL A 288 0.07 11.58 8.71
CA VAL A 288 1.05 12.43 8.04
C VAL A 288 0.92 12.37 6.52
N THR A 289 0.50 11.23 5.98
CA THR A 289 0.26 11.05 4.54
C THR A 289 -0.95 11.85 4.07
N LEU A 290 -2.05 11.88 4.83
CA LEU A 290 -3.23 12.72 4.52
C LEU A 290 -2.85 14.20 4.42
N GLU A 291 -2.08 14.70 5.38
CA GLU A 291 -1.57 16.08 5.36
C GLU A 291 -0.67 16.33 4.14
N ASP A 292 0.27 15.42 3.88
CA ASP A 292 1.26 15.59 2.81
C ASP A 292 0.68 15.40 1.42
N LEU A 293 -0.36 14.59 1.27
CA LEU A 293 -1.16 14.54 0.04
C LEU A 293 -2.01 15.80 -0.16
N GLY A 294 -2.27 16.57 0.92
CA GLY A 294 -2.98 17.83 0.89
C GLY A 294 -4.49 17.72 1.14
N PHE A 295 -4.99 16.61 1.69
CA PHE A 295 -6.40 16.50 2.10
C PHE A 295 -6.75 17.41 3.28
N CYS A 296 -5.76 17.82 4.05
CA CYS A 296 -5.84 18.85 5.08
C CYS A 296 -4.51 19.61 5.16
N GLU A 297 -4.51 20.76 5.83
CA GLU A 297 -3.28 21.54 6.06
C GLU A 297 -2.31 20.79 7.02
N LYS A 298 -1.02 21.08 6.88
CA LYS A 298 0.01 20.49 7.74
C LYS A 298 -0.25 20.84 9.22
N GLY A 299 -0.38 19.79 10.04
CA GLY A 299 -0.67 19.88 11.47
C GLY A 299 -2.16 19.80 11.81
N GLU A 300 -3.04 19.75 10.83
CA GLU A 300 -4.51 19.64 11.01
C GLU A 300 -5.01 18.19 10.83
N GLY A 301 -4.12 17.25 10.49
CA GLY A 301 -4.49 15.85 10.26
C GLY A 301 -5.23 15.21 11.44
N GLY A 302 -4.84 15.54 12.67
CA GLY A 302 -5.51 15.06 13.87
C GLY A 302 -6.97 15.54 13.99
N GLU A 303 -7.25 16.80 13.67
CA GLU A 303 -8.60 17.35 13.63
C GLU A 303 -9.39 16.77 12.46
N PHE A 304 -8.75 16.62 11.30
CA PHE A 304 -9.34 16.07 10.09
C PHE A 304 -9.88 14.64 10.27
N VAL A 305 -9.12 13.76 10.91
CA VAL A 305 -9.56 12.36 11.13
C VAL A 305 -10.55 12.21 12.27
N SER A 306 -10.66 13.21 13.14
CA SER A 306 -11.58 13.18 14.26
C SER A 306 -13.03 13.27 13.79
N GLY A 307 -13.92 12.52 14.45
CA GLY A 307 -15.36 12.57 14.12
C GLY A 307 -15.77 11.69 12.95
N GLY A 308 -14.90 10.77 12.50
CA GLY A 308 -15.26 9.75 11.53
C GLY A 308 -15.13 10.18 10.06
N THR A 309 -14.34 11.21 9.75
CA THR A 309 -14.12 11.67 8.36
C THR A 309 -13.66 10.52 7.45
N THR A 310 -12.80 9.60 7.97
CA THR A 310 -12.26 8.47 7.21
C THR A 310 -12.99 7.14 7.43
N ALA A 311 -14.00 7.14 8.28
CA ALA A 311 -14.82 5.97 8.62
C ALA A 311 -15.91 5.69 7.55
N PRO A 312 -16.61 4.55 7.64
CA PRO A 312 -17.77 4.28 6.79
C PRO A 312 -18.81 5.39 6.85
N GLY A 313 -19.14 5.96 5.68
CA GLY A 313 -20.06 7.10 5.54
C GLY A 313 -19.45 8.47 5.87
N GLY A 314 -18.14 8.54 6.14
CA GLY A 314 -17.40 9.79 6.26
C GLY A 314 -17.17 10.49 4.93
N GLU A 315 -16.60 11.70 4.98
CA GLU A 315 -16.36 12.55 3.78
C GLU A 315 -15.25 12.01 2.88
N LEU A 316 -14.24 11.31 3.47
CA LEU A 316 -13.13 10.69 2.74
C LEU A 316 -12.95 9.23 3.20
N PRO A 317 -13.70 8.27 2.67
CA PRO A 317 -13.51 6.86 2.94
C PRO A 317 -12.04 6.45 2.78
N MET A 318 -11.42 5.87 3.83
CA MET A 318 -10.01 5.52 3.80
C MET A 318 -9.79 4.08 4.26
N ASN A 319 -8.94 3.35 3.52
CA ASN A 319 -8.55 1.97 3.85
C ASN A 319 -9.76 1.05 4.05
N THR A 320 -10.62 1.03 3.05
CA THR A 320 -11.95 0.37 3.08
C THR A 320 -11.88 -1.16 3.21
N GLN A 321 -10.70 -1.75 3.00
CA GLN A 321 -10.44 -3.16 3.31
C GLN A 321 -10.14 -3.42 4.80
N GLY A 322 -9.78 -2.40 5.56
CA GLY A 322 -9.35 -2.46 6.95
C GLY A 322 -7.85 -2.22 7.18
N GLY A 323 -7.14 -1.75 6.16
CA GLY A 323 -5.76 -1.30 6.24
C GLY A 323 -4.74 -2.36 6.71
N GLY A 324 -3.52 -1.97 6.85
CA GLY A 324 -2.47 -2.72 7.52
C GLY A 324 -2.75 -2.91 9.01
N LEU A 325 -3.54 -2.02 9.60
CA LEU A 325 -3.90 -2.07 11.03
C LEU A 325 -4.89 -3.20 11.36
N SER A 326 -5.76 -3.61 10.43
CA SER A 326 -6.83 -4.56 10.74
C SER A 326 -7.06 -5.65 9.69
N TYR A 327 -6.72 -5.41 8.41
CA TYR A 327 -6.93 -6.38 7.33
C TYR A 327 -5.80 -7.40 7.26
N CYS A 328 -4.62 -7.00 6.80
CA CYS A 328 -3.42 -7.82 6.72
C CYS A 328 -2.18 -6.93 6.60
N HIS A 329 -1.01 -7.45 6.95
CA HIS A 329 0.24 -6.75 6.67
C HIS A 329 1.39 -7.77 6.52
N PRO A 330 1.60 -8.32 5.30
CA PRO A 330 2.67 -9.28 5.07
C PRO A 330 4.05 -8.64 4.83
N GLY A 331 4.22 -7.36 5.14
CA GLY A 331 5.50 -6.63 5.07
C GLY A 331 5.44 -5.43 4.12
N HIS A 332 5.04 -5.61 2.86
CA HIS A 332 4.82 -4.53 1.90
C HIS A 332 3.33 -4.42 1.59
N PHE A 333 2.69 -3.33 2.02
CA PHE A 333 1.23 -3.21 1.94
C PHE A 333 0.72 -2.47 0.70
N GLY A 334 1.58 -1.76 -0.05
CA GLY A 334 1.17 -0.98 -1.22
C GLY A 334 0.39 -1.76 -2.28
N ILE A 335 0.72 -3.03 -2.51
CA ILE A 335 -0.07 -3.85 -3.44
C ILE A 335 -1.55 -3.98 -3.02
N PHE A 336 -1.82 -4.00 -1.71
CA PHE A 336 -3.18 -4.16 -1.18
C PHE A 336 -4.00 -2.87 -1.26
N VAL A 337 -3.36 -1.69 -1.22
CA VAL A 337 -4.06 -0.41 -1.45
C VAL A 337 -4.44 -0.27 -2.93
N LEU A 338 -3.62 -0.75 -3.87
CA LEU A 338 -3.98 -0.82 -5.30
C LEU A 338 -5.15 -1.78 -5.56
N ILE A 339 -5.12 -2.97 -4.93
CA ILE A 339 -6.19 -3.97 -5.05
C ILE A 339 -7.52 -3.40 -4.56
N GLU A 340 -7.53 -2.77 -3.39
CA GLU A 340 -8.77 -2.22 -2.82
C GLU A 340 -9.29 -1.05 -3.63
N ALA A 341 -8.42 -0.10 -4.00
CA ALA A 341 -8.80 1.03 -4.84
C ALA A 341 -9.49 0.58 -6.14
N ALA A 342 -8.92 -0.41 -6.82
CA ALA A 342 -9.52 -0.96 -8.03
C ALA A 342 -10.90 -1.58 -7.77
N ARG A 343 -11.07 -2.33 -6.68
CA ARG A 343 -12.34 -2.97 -6.34
C ARG A 343 -13.43 -1.97 -6.00
N GLN A 344 -13.08 -0.90 -5.29
CA GLN A 344 -14.03 0.18 -5.00
C GLN A 344 -14.52 0.85 -6.29
N LEU A 345 -13.60 1.15 -7.21
CA LEU A 345 -13.96 1.76 -8.49
C LEU A 345 -14.77 0.80 -9.39
N ARG A 346 -14.56 -0.50 -9.31
CA ARG A 346 -15.34 -1.50 -10.06
C ARG A 346 -16.73 -1.76 -9.47
N GLY A 347 -16.96 -1.39 -8.20
CA GLY A 347 -18.20 -1.69 -7.50
C GLY A 347 -18.31 -3.16 -7.08
N ASP A 348 -17.19 -3.79 -6.67
CA ASP A 348 -17.11 -5.23 -6.37
C ASP A 348 -17.74 -5.61 -5.03
N TYR A 349 -18.17 -4.65 -4.23
CA TYR A 349 -18.69 -4.90 -2.89
C TYR A 349 -20.20 -4.70 -2.79
N GLU A 350 -20.79 -5.30 -1.77
CA GLU A 350 -22.20 -5.14 -1.42
C GLU A 350 -22.34 -4.37 -0.10
N GLY A 351 -23.44 -3.63 0.02
CA GLY A 351 -23.80 -2.89 1.23
C GLY A 351 -22.83 -1.77 1.59
N ASP A 352 -22.74 -1.47 2.87
CA ASP A 352 -22.05 -0.28 3.39
C ASP A 352 -20.51 -0.30 3.22
N ARG A 353 -19.95 -1.40 2.73
CA ARG A 353 -18.53 -1.48 2.38
C ARG A 353 -18.22 -0.84 1.03
N GLN A 354 -19.18 -0.82 0.11
CA GLN A 354 -19.02 -0.14 -1.16
C GLN A 354 -19.16 1.38 -0.97
N VAL A 355 -18.20 2.13 -1.47
CA VAL A 355 -18.33 3.57 -1.62
C VAL A 355 -19.19 3.83 -2.87
N ASP A 356 -20.34 4.46 -2.66
CA ASP A 356 -21.32 4.70 -3.73
C ASP A 356 -20.72 5.62 -4.81
N ASP A 357 -20.96 5.25 -6.08
CA ASP A 357 -20.59 6.04 -7.25
C ASP A 357 -19.10 6.44 -7.32
N ALA A 358 -18.19 5.69 -6.71
CA ALA A 358 -16.75 5.99 -6.73
C ALA A 358 -16.21 5.96 -8.19
N GLU A 359 -15.59 7.06 -8.60
CA GLU A 359 -14.97 7.26 -9.91
C GLU A 359 -13.46 7.49 -9.82
N VAL A 360 -12.98 8.07 -8.71
CA VAL A 360 -11.57 8.40 -8.50
C VAL A 360 -11.08 7.84 -7.16
N ALA A 361 -10.01 7.08 -7.21
CA ALA A 361 -9.32 6.59 -6.01
C ALA A 361 -7.84 6.97 -6.01
N VAL A 362 -7.33 7.30 -4.83
CA VAL A 362 -5.90 7.50 -4.59
C VAL A 362 -5.33 6.29 -3.85
N ALA A 363 -4.30 5.67 -4.41
CA ALA A 363 -3.51 4.63 -3.75
C ALA A 363 -2.11 5.17 -3.43
N HIS A 364 -1.72 5.15 -2.15
CA HIS A 364 -0.43 5.66 -1.71
C HIS A 364 0.36 4.61 -0.93
N GLY A 365 1.55 4.31 -1.45
CA GLY A 365 2.53 3.44 -0.81
C GLY A 365 3.67 4.21 -0.14
N THR A 366 4.15 3.68 0.98
CA THR A 366 5.38 4.17 1.65
C THR A 366 6.34 3.02 1.89
N GLY A 367 7.63 3.32 1.89
CA GLY A 367 8.68 2.33 2.13
C GLY A 367 9.84 2.85 2.97
N GLY A 368 10.64 1.90 3.45
CA GLY A 368 11.73 2.19 4.37
C GLY A 368 11.20 2.76 5.70
N LEU A 369 11.84 3.79 6.21
CA LEU A 369 11.38 4.56 7.39
C LEU A 369 10.86 5.92 6.91
N LEU A 370 9.70 5.94 6.22
CA LEU A 370 9.12 7.11 5.53
C LEU A 370 10.03 7.67 4.43
N SER A 371 10.96 6.84 3.90
CA SER A 371 12.02 7.31 3.00
C SER A 371 11.65 7.29 1.54
N SER A 372 10.72 6.43 1.14
CA SER A 372 10.16 6.39 -0.22
C SER A 372 8.65 6.55 -0.17
N SER A 373 8.11 7.17 -1.19
CA SER A 373 6.67 7.40 -1.36
C SER A 373 6.32 7.27 -2.83
N SER A 374 5.20 6.62 -3.12
CA SER A 374 4.63 6.57 -4.46
C SER A 374 3.12 6.74 -4.37
N THR A 375 2.57 7.58 -5.23
CA THR A 375 1.13 7.88 -5.31
C THR A 375 0.62 7.53 -6.70
N VAL A 376 -0.47 6.79 -6.75
CA VAL A 376 -1.22 6.46 -7.97
C VAL A 376 -2.61 7.04 -7.85
N VAL A 377 -3.08 7.67 -8.90
CA VAL A 377 -4.49 8.03 -9.10
C VAL A 377 -5.08 7.02 -10.07
N LEU A 378 -6.09 6.30 -9.61
CA LEU A 378 -6.91 5.41 -10.43
C LEU A 378 -8.23 6.13 -10.75
N ARG A 379 -8.69 6.01 -12.00
CA ARG A 379 -9.96 6.58 -12.45
C ARG A 379 -10.74 5.57 -13.25
N ARG A 380 -12.03 5.43 -12.93
CA ARG A 380 -12.97 4.66 -13.74
C ARG A 380 -13.39 5.50 -14.94
N GLU A 381 -13.07 5.02 -16.13
CA GLU A 381 -13.54 5.63 -17.37
C GLU A 381 -15.01 5.25 -17.63
N SER A 382 -15.77 6.21 -18.21
CA SER A 382 -17.23 6.08 -18.41
C SER A 382 -17.61 5.31 -19.67
#